data_ba2f0c0b32eb1bb53cb5b94095d1130a
#
_entry.id   ba2f0c0b32eb1bb53cb5b94095d1130a
#
_cell.length_a   1.000
_cell.length_b   1.000
_cell.length_c   1.000
_cell.angle_alpha   90.00
_cell.angle_beta   90.00
_cell.angle_gamma   90.00
#
_symmetry.space_group_name_H-M   'P 1'
#
loop_
_entity.id
_entity.type
_entity.pdbx_description
1 polymer ?
#
loop_
_entity_poly.entity_id
_entity_poly.type
_entity_poly.pdbx_seq_one_letter_code
_entity_poly.pdbx_strand_id
1 'polypeptide(L)'
;MLGHYLLHGQEMDETIALFFRAPHSYTGEDVIELSVHGGTAMADGLLEALITAGAAPAGPGEFTRRALEHGRMSLTQAEAVMEVI
;
A
#
# COMPACT_ATOMS: atom_id res chain seq x y z
N MET A 1 -4.73 12.96 -5.08
CA MET A 1 -5.56 12.73 -6.28
C MET A 1 -6.83 11.99 -5.88
N LEU A 2 -7.97 12.43 -6.39
CA LEU A 2 -9.27 11.80 -6.15
C LEU A 2 -9.66 10.99 -7.39
N GLY A 3 -10.17 9.80 -7.19
CA GLY A 3 -10.57 8.93 -8.30
C GLY A 3 -11.53 7.85 -7.85
N HIS A 4 -11.77 6.90 -8.73
CA HIS A 4 -12.66 5.77 -8.49
C HIS A 4 -11.92 4.48 -8.86
N TYR A 5 -12.22 3.38 -8.18
CA TYR A 5 -11.69 2.10 -8.59
C TYR A 5 -12.79 1.22 -9.19
N LEU A 6 -12.37 0.30 -10.07
CA LEU A 6 -13.25 -0.64 -10.73
C LEU A 6 -12.92 -2.06 -10.30
N LEU A 7 -13.94 -2.87 -10.09
CA LEU A 7 -13.81 -4.29 -9.86
C LEU A 7 -14.70 -5.01 -10.87
N HIS A 8 -14.10 -5.85 -11.70
CA HIS A 8 -14.80 -6.55 -12.79
C HIS A 8 -15.57 -5.60 -13.71
N GLY A 9 -14.97 -4.42 -13.99
CA GLY A 9 -15.55 -3.41 -14.87
C GLY A 9 -16.63 -2.55 -14.23
N GLN A 10 -16.97 -2.79 -12.96
CA GLN A 10 -17.97 -2.02 -12.23
C GLN A 10 -17.31 -1.03 -11.30
N GLU A 11 -17.78 0.21 -11.33
CA GLU A 11 -17.31 1.23 -10.39
C GLU A 11 -17.78 0.90 -8.97
N MET A 12 -16.84 0.76 -8.04
CA MET A 12 -17.13 0.33 -6.68
C MET A 12 -17.14 1.47 -5.68
N ASP A 13 -16.13 2.34 -5.72
CA ASP A 13 -16.01 3.41 -4.73
C ASP A 13 -15.09 4.51 -5.24
N GLU A 14 -15.18 5.67 -4.59
CA GLU A 14 -14.29 6.79 -4.79
C GLU A 14 -13.08 6.63 -3.89
N THR A 15 -11.89 6.86 -4.42
CA THR A 15 -10.65 6.71 -3.69
C THR A 15 -9.82 7.98 -3.74
N ILE A 16 -8.99 8.18 -2.72
CA ILE A 16 -7.96 9.21 -2.70
C ILE A 16 -6.63 8.51 -2.88
N ALA A 17 -5.87 8.91 -3.89
CA ALA A 17 -4.56 8.34 -4.18
C ALA A 17 -3.46 9.35 -3.85
N LEU A 18 -2.46 8.90 -3.08
CA LEU A 18 -1.26 9.68 -2.78
C LEU A 18 -0.07 8.97 -3.41
N PHE A 19 0.71 9.73 -4.17
CA PHE A 19 1.91 9.21 -4.82
C PHE A 19 3.16 9.73 -4.12
N PHE A 20 4.02 8.80 -3.69
CA PHE A 20 5.30 9.12 -3.07
C PHE A 20 6.41 8.67 -4.01
N ARG A 21 7.14 9.64 -4.56
CA ARG A 21 8.24 9.36 -5.49
C ARG A 21 9.49 8.96 -4.71
N ALA A 22 10.18 7.93 -5.19
CA ALA A 22 11.46 7.51 -4.63
C ALA A 22 12.48 8.66 -4.61
N PRO A 23 13.31 8.79 -3.56
CA PRO A 23 13.36 7.96 -2.36
C PRO A 23 12.45 8.46 -1.22
N HIS A 24 11.57 9.44 -1.49
CA HIS A 24 10.75 10.10 -0.46
C HIS A 24 9.47 9.31 -0.17
N SER A 25 9.66 8.08 0.34
CA SER A 25 8.58 7.18 0.70
C SER A 25 8.98 6.29 1.87
N TYR A 26 8.05 5.53 2.40
CA TYR A 26 8.33 4.60 3.49
C TYR A 26 9.41 3.58 3.12
N THR A 27 9.31 3.00 1.92
CA THR A 27 10.24 1.95 1.46
C THR A 27 11.46 2.49 0.75
N GLY A 28 11.48 3.77 0.37
CA GLY A 28 12.50 4.36 -0.48
C GLY A 28 12.26 4.13 -1.98
N GLU A 29 11.17 3.46 -2.32
CA GLU A 29 10.75 3.20 -3.71
C GLU A 29 9.56 4.09 -4.06
N ASP A 30 9.10 4.06 -5.31
CA ASP A 30 7.86 4.70 -5.67
C ASP A 30 6.70 3.98 -4.98
N VAL A 31 5.86 4.72 -4.26
CA VAL A 31 4.74 4.17 -3.50
C VAL A 31 3.47 4.92 -3.82
N ILE A 32 2.37 4.19 -3.96
CA ILE A 32 1.03 4.77 -4.06
C ILE A 32 0.21 4.27 -2.88
N GLU A 33 -0.42 5.19 -2.17
CA GLU A 33 -1.37 4.86 -1.11
C GLU A 33 -2.77 5.21 -1.58
N LEU A 34 -3.69 4.26 -1.43
CA LEU A 34 -5.08 4.42 -1.81
C LEU A 34 -5.96 4.35 -0.56
N SER A 35 -6.81 5.35 -0.40
CA SER A 35 -7.76 5.41 0.72
C SER A 35 -9.18 5.31 0.21
N VAL A 36 -10.00 4.50 0.87
CA VAL A 36 -11.40 4.30 0.52
C VAL A 36 -12.31 4.57 1.72
N HIS A 37 -13.56 4.88 1.44
CA HIS A 37 -14.60 4.99 2.45
C HIS A 37 -15.31 3.65 2.61
N GLY A 38 -16.11 3.49 3.66
CA GLY A 38 -16.98 2.33 3.83
C GLY A 38 -16.35 1.13 4.55
N GLY A 39 -15.21 1.32 5.19
CA GLY A 39 -14.62 0.32 6.07
C GLY A 39 -14.03 -0.89 5.36
N THR A 40 -13.98 -2.01 6.06
CA THR A 40 -13.26 -3.22 5.63
C THR A 40 -13.75 -3.78 4.30
N ALA A 41 -15.06 -3.79 4.06
CA ALA A 41 -15.61 -4.34 2.82
C ALA A 41 -15.13 -3.58 1.58
N MET A 42 -15.02 -2.25 1.67
CA MET A 42 -14.54 -1.43 0.55
C MET A 42 -13.04 -1.58 0.36
N ALA A 43 -12.28 -1.72 1.46
CA ALA A 43 -10.85 -1.98 1.38
C ALA A 43 -10.57 -3.35 0.75
N ASP A 44 -11.34 -4.37 1.11
CA ASP A 44 -11.20 -5.71 0.53
C ASP A 44 -11.54 -5.69 -0.97
N GLY A 45 -12.56 -4.95 -1.36
CA GLY A 45 -12.93 -4.78 -2.77
C GLY A 45 -11.81 -4.09 -3.57
N LEU A 46 -11.19 -3.07 -3.00
CA LEU A 46 -10.07 -2.39 -3.64
C LEU A 46 -8.88 -3.33 -3.79
N LEU A 47 -8.56 -4.10 -2.75
CA LEU A 47 -7.48 -5.08 -2.80
C LEU A 47 -7.72 -6.11 -3.90
N GLU A 48 -8.94 -6.63 -4.00
CA GLU A 48 -9.32 -7.56 -5.06
C GLU A 48 -9.15 -6.93 -6.44
N ALA A 49 -9.57 -5.67 -6.60
CA ALA A 49 -9.42 -4.95 -7.86
C ALA A 49 -7.95 -4.80 -8.25
N LEU A 50 -7.07 -4.49 -7.31
CA LEU A 50 -5.64 -4.35 -7.54
C LEU A 50 -5.01 -5.69 -7.95
N ILE A 51 -5.37 -6.78 -7.28
CA ILE A 51 -4.86 -8.11 -7.59
C ILE A 51 -5.35 -8.54 -8.98
N THR A 52 -6.61 -8.29 -9.31
CA THR A 52 -7.17 -8.57 -10.63
C THR A 52 -6.44 -7.80 -11.73
N ALA A 53 -6.01 -6.57 -11.42
CA ALA A 53 -5.26 -5.74 -12.36
C ALA A 53 -3.77 -6.12 -12.48
N GLY A 54 -3.29 -7.07 -11.68
CA GLY A 54 -1.93 -7.59 -11.78
C GLY A 54 -1.02 -7.34 -10.59
N ALA A 55 -1.52 -6.69 -9.53
CA ALA A 55 -0.74 -6.50 -8.32
C ALA A 55 -0.56 -7.81 -7.56
N ALA A 56 0.56 -7.95 -6.86
CA ALA A 56 0.81 -9.11 -6.01
C ALA A 56 0.65 -8.72 -4.54
N PRO A 57 0.01 -9.57 -3.72
CA PRO A 57 -0.07 -9.34 -2.29
C PRO A 57 1.33 -9.30 -1.65
N ALA A 58 1.56 -8.34 -0.75
CA ALA A 58 2.79 -8.28 0.02
C ALA A 58 2.74 -9.25 1.19
N GLY A 59 3.88 -9.84 1.53
CA GLY A 59 4.01 -10.67 2.71
C GLY A 59 4.09 -9.84 4.00
N PRO A 60 3.95 -10.49 5.17
CA PRO A 60 4.09 -9.81 6.44
C PRO A 60 5.45 -9.12 6.57
N GLY A 61 5.46 -7.83 6.94
CA GLY A 61 6.69 -7.07 7.13
C GLY A 61 7.45 -6.72 5.87
N GLU A 62 6.88 -6.95 4.68
CA GLU A 62 7.59 -6.70 3.42
C GLU A 62 7.95 -5.23 3.23
N PHE A 63 7.06 -4.30 3.56
CA PHE A 63 7.33 -2.86 3.42
C PHE A 63 8.46 -2.42 4.35
N THR A 64 8.48 -2.91 5.58
CA THR A 64 9.54 -2.61 6.53
C THR A 64 10.87 -3.19 6.08
N ARG A 65 10.88 -4.41 5.53
CA ARG A 65 12.08 -5.01 4.96
C ARG A 65 12.64 -4.17 3.80
N ARG A 66 11.78 -3.70 2.91
CA ARG A 66 12.18 -2.85 1.78
C ARG A 66 12.73 -1.51 2.27
N ALA A 67 12.11 -0.92 3.30
CA ALA A 67 12.61 0.31 3.90
C ALA A 67 14.02 0.12 4.48
N LEU A 68 14.26 -1.00 5.16
CA LEU A 68 15.58 -1.34 5.68
C LEU A 68 16.59 -1.52 4.56
N GLU A 69 16.25 -2.26 3.51
CA GLU A 69 17.11 -2.51 2.35
C GLU A 69 17.52 -1.23 1.62
N HIS A 70 16.62 -0.24 1.58
CA HIS A 70 16.86 1.04 0.91
C HIS A 70 17.37 2.14 1.85
N GLY A 71 17.76 1.78 3.08
CA GLY A 71 18.34 2.73 4.01
C GLY A 71 17.38 3.76 4.59
N ARG A 72 16.06 3.51 4.50
CA ARG A 72 15.05 4.43 5.04
C ARG A 72 14.85 4.28 6.54
N MET A 73 15.31 3.18 7.12
CA MET A 73 15.29 2.97 8.56
C MET A 73 16.46 2.11 8.98
N SER A 74 16.83 2.20 10.26
CA SER A 74 17.88 1.36 10.86
C SER A 74 17.32 -0.02 11.21
N LEU A 75 18.21 -0.97 11.46
CA LEU A 75 17.81 -2.31 11.91
C LEU A 75 17.02 -2.23 13.24
N THR A 76 17.46 -1.39 14.18
CA THR A 76 16.76 -1.20 15.45
C THR A 76 15.34 -0.70 15.24
N GLN A 77 15.15 0.27 14.34
CA GLN A 77 13.82 0.78 14.02
C GLN A 77 12.95 -0.30 13.37
N ALA A 78 13.52 -1.08 12.46
CA ALA A 78 12.80 -2.17 11.81
C ALA A 78 12.37 -3.23 12.81
N GLU A 79 13.22 -3.60 13.75
CA GLU A 79 12.89 -4.56 14.81
C GLU A 79 11.74 -4.05 15.68
N ALA A 80 11.74 -2.76 16.03
CA ALA A 80 10.66 -2.17 16.82
C ALA A 80 9.32 -2.25 16.11
N VAL A 81 9.28 -2.00 14.79
CA VAL A 81 8.07 -2.12 13.99
C VAL A 81 7.61 -3.56 13.91
N MET A 82 8.51 -4.50 13.70
CA MET A 82 8.17 -5.91 13.57
C MET A 82 7.61 -6.50 14.87
N GLU A 83 7.98 -5.99 16.02
CA GLU A 83 7.41 -6.42 17.30
C GLU A 83 5.93 -6.06 17.44
N VAL A 84 5.47 -5.03 16.73
CA VAL A 84 4.08 -4.59 16.79
C VAL A 84 3.21 -5.38 15.80
N ILE A 85 3.79 -5.87 14.74
CA ILE A 85 3.10 -6.64 13.72
C ILE A 85 2.94 -8.09 14.17
#